data_a2026d69f84267b16114657707609473
#
_entry.id   a2026d69f84267b16114657707609473
#
_cell.length_a   1.000
_cell.length_b   1.000
_cell.length_c   1.000
_cell.angle_alpha   90.00
_cell.angle_beta   90.00
_cell.angle_gamma   90.00
#
_symmetry.space_group_name_H-M   'P 1'
#
loop_
_entity.id
_entity.type
_entity.pdbx_description
1 polymer ?
#
loop_
_entity_poly.entity_id
_entity_poly.type
_entity_poly.pdbx_seq_one_letter_code
_entity_poly.pdbx_strand_id
1 'polypeptide(L)'
;FGVFGAVGSANTRLVRQSDRYEIVMYAVAQGVAGSLSGQRRESFHSKGRIVAGLLMPDLYIHEVSRKKGKTTKNERKTYAFDYARKTIKFQKFKGTGGELQLVSDEILPYFATNDLLSLFFNFSKIPHSGDKFFVRAAGAKSADGRIDIERPRGSAAANIASELGVAPPSDADTNSGAAASASSSGADTKTGTTDVNFKRHGAGADKQAAAIYVLFINQPIFSSSRGELHLSLNERGYADRAVLKDVLLFGDIRARLVE
;
A
#
# COMPACT_ATOMS: atom_id res chain seq x y z
N PHE A 1 -18.01 13.57 8.27
CA PHE A 1 -18.89 14.50 7.56
C PHE A 1 -18.36 14.73 6.15
N GLY A 2 -18.70 13.82 5.19
CA GLY A 2 -18.32 13.97 3.79
C GLY A 2 -19.23 14.95 3.05
N VAL A 3 -19.05 16.25 3.23
CA VAL A 3 -19.79 17.29 2.48
C VAL A 3 -19.45 17.27 0.99
N PHE A 4 -18.37 16.59 0.57
CA PHE A 4 -17.80 16.70 -0.79
C PHE A 4 -17.94 15.42 -1.65
N GLY A 5 -18.65 14.39 -1.21
CA GLY A 5 -18.80 13.15 -1.98
C GLY A 5 -17.48 12.39 -2.17
N ALA A 6 -17.35 11.65 -3.27
CA ALA A 6 -16.14 10.89 -3.58
C ALA A 6 -14.96 11.84 -3.90
N VAL A 7 -13.89 11.74 -3.14
CA VAL A 7 -12.68 12.57 -3.29
C VAL A 7 -11.65 11.97 -4.24
N GLY A 8 -11.78 10.70 -4.58
CA GLY A 8 -10.91 10.00 -5.52
C GLY A 8 -11.28 8.53 -5.67
N SER A 9 -10.61 7.88 -6.58
CA SER A 9 -10.67 6.44 -6.78
C SER A 9 -9.26 5.88 -6.96
N ALA A 10 -9.04 4.64 -6.52
CA ALA A 10 -7.84 3.88 -6.79
C ALA A 10 -8.23 2.47 -7.22
N ASN A 11 -7.53 1.96 -8.24
CA ASN A 11 -7.68 0.59 -8.71
C ASN A 11 -6.32 -0.07 -8.66
N THR A 12 -6.25 -1.27 -8.07
CA THR A 12 -5.02 -2.06 -7.96
C THR A 12 -5.23 -3.41 -8.59
N ARG A 13 -4.27 -3.84 -9.40
CA ARG A 13 -4.23 -5.17 -10.01
C ARG A 13 -2.92 -5.85 -9.65
N LEU A 14 -3.01 -7.08 -9.12
CA LEU A 14 -1.87 -7.98 -8.94
C LEU A 14 -1.97 -9.13 -9.93
N VAL A 15 -0.92 -9.33 -10.72
CA VAL A 15 -0.75 -10.49 -11.60
C VAL A 15 0.41 -11.31 -11.08
N ARG A 16 0.22 -12.64 -11.00
CA ARG A 16 1.25 -13.60 -10.64
C ARG A 16 1.40 -14.61 -11.78
N GLN A 17 2.64 -14.81 -12.18
CA GLN A 17 3.00 -15.77 -13.23
C GLN A 17 4.26 -16.53 -12.80
N SER A 18 4.10 -17.82 -12.48
CA SER A 18 5.19 -18.65 -11.97
C SER A 18 5.90 -17.98 -10.79
N ASP A 19 7.16 -17.60 -10.96
CA ASP A 19 8.04 -16.95 -10.00
C ASP A 19 8.08 -15.41 -10.11
N ARG A 20 7.20 -14.82 -10.94
CA ARG A 20 7.13 -13.38 -11.21
C ARG A 20 5.82 -12.78 -10.75
N TYR A 21 5.86 -11.50 -10.42
CA TYR A 21 4.66 -10.71 -10.17
C TYR A 21 4.74 -9.33 -10.81
N GLU A 22 3.57 -8.76 -10.99
CA GLU A 22 3.37 -7.38 -11.38
C GLU A 22 2.19 -6.79 -10.61
N ILE A 23 2.38 -5.64 -9.97
CA ILE A 23 1.32 -4.87 -9.33
C ILE A 23 1.25 -3.52 -10.02
N VAL A 24 0.05 -3.13 -10.44
CA VAL A 24 -0.22 -1.81 -10.99
C VAL A 24 -1.35 -1.18 -10.20
N MET A 25 -1.16 0.07 -9.75
CA MET A 25 -2.19 0.86 -9.09
C MET A 25 -2.33 2.21 -9.79
N TYR A 26 -3.57 2.59 -10.06
CA TYR A 26 -3.94 3.91 -10.58
C TYR A 26 -4.82 4.62 -9.57
N ALA A 27 -4.46 5.86 -9.23
CA ALA A 27 -5.22 6.70 -8.35
C ALA A 27 -5.53 8.05 -9.03
N VAL A 28 -6.77 8.51 -8.89
CA VAL A 28 -7.26 9.75 -9.51
C VAL A 28 -8.04 10.54 -8.46
N ALA A 29 -7.68 11.81 -8.27
CA ALA A 29 -8.48 12.73 -7.49
C ALA A 29 -9.73 13.16 -8.29
N GLN A 30 -10.89 13.17 -7.65
CA GLN A 30 -12.20 13.44 -8.26
C GLN A 30 -12.93 14.59 -7.56
N GLY A 31 -13.99 15.09 -8.19
CA GLY A 31 -14.84 16.13 -7.61
C GLY A 31 -14.06 17.40 -7.24
N VAL A 32 -14.39 17.97 -6.07
CA VAL A 32 -13.70 19.16 -5.52
C VAL A 32 -12.23 18.87 -5.28
N ALA A 33 -11.89 17.67 -4.77
CA ALA A 33 -10.50 17.26 -4.59
C ALA A 33 -9.71 17.24 -5.91
N GLY A 34 -10.32 16.77 -6.99
CA GLY A 34 -9.73 16.80 -8.33
C GLY A 34 -9.42 18.23 -8.77
N SER A 35 -10.35 19.15 -8.59
CA SER A 35 -10.17 20.56 -8.97
C SER A 35 -9.06 21.23 -8.15
N LEU A 36 -9.07 21.08 -6.82
CA LEU A 36 -8.09 21.70 -5.93
C LEU A 36 -6.68 21.10 -6.08
N SER A 37 -6.55 19.81 -6.40
CA SER A 37 -5.27 19.12 -6.60
C SER A 37 -4.70 19.29 -8.02
N GLY A 38 -5.38 20.01 -8.92
CA GLY A 38 -5.01 20.14 -10.32
C GLY A 38 -5.26 18.85 -11.10
N GLN A 39 -6.38 18.17 -10.85
CA GLN A 39 -6.75 16.89 -11.49
C GLN A 39 -5.62 15.86 -11.35
N ARG A 40 -5.08 15.75 -10.12
CA ARG A 40 -3.95 14.87 -9.82
C ARG A 40 -4.28 13.43 -10.16
N ARG A 41 -3.36 12.80 -10.86
CA ARG A 41 -3.35 11.36 -11.19
C ARG A 41 -2.03 10.78 -10.75
N GLU A 42 -2.08 9.60 -10.19
CA GLU A 42 -0.91 8.85 -9.77
C GLU A 42 -0.97 7.44 -10.33
N SER A 43 0.17 6.93 -10.77
CA SER A 43 0.35 5.52 -11.10
C SER A 43 1.52 4.96 -10.31
N PHE A 44 1.34 3.73 -9.87
CA PHE A 44 2.35 2.98 -9.14
C PHE A 44 2.50 1.63 -9.83
N HIS A 45 3.72 1.22 -10.06
CA HIS A 45 4.02 -0.04 -10.72
C HIS A 45 5.15 -0.74 -9.96
N SER A 46 4.90 -1.93 -9.47
CA SER A 46 5.88 -2.81 -8.83
C SER A 46 5.95 -4.11 -9.60
N LYS A 47 7.14 -4.52 -9.98
CA LYS A 47 7.38 -5.82 -10.61
C LYS A 47 8.64 -6.47 -10.05
N GLY A 48 8.62 -7.80 -9.99
CA GLY A 48 9.73 -8.54 -9.42
C GLY A 48 9.48 -10.04 -9.37
N ARG A 49 10.12 -10.67 -8.40
CA ARG A 49 10.12 -12.12 -8.21
C ARG A 49 9.26 -12.53 -7.02
N ILE A 50 8.78 -13.77 -7.04
CA ILE A 50 8.13 -14.41 -5.91
C ILE A 50 9.12 -15.41 -5.32
N VAL A 51 9.59 -15.15 -4.09
CA VAL A 51 10.55 -16.01 -3.40
C VAL A 51 9.96 -16.41 -2.05
N ALA A 52 9.80 -17.69 -1.81
CA ALA A 52 9.14 -18.23 -0.61
C ALA A 52 7.77 -17.56 -0.33
N GLY A 53 7.03 -17.28 -1.40
CA GLY A 53 5.72 -16.62 -1.34
C GLY A 53 5.76 -15.12 -1.06
N LEU A 54 6.93 -14.51 -0.89
CA LEU A 54 7.08 -13.05 -0.76
C LEU A 54 7.26 -12.40 -2.13
N LEU A 55 6.64 -11.26 -2.31
CA LEU A 55 6.85 -10.41 -3.50
C LEU A 55 8.11 -9.57 -3.29
N MET A 56 9.15 -9.87 -4.04
CA MET A 56 10.45 -9.20 -3.98
C MET A 56 10.60 -8.29 -5.21
N PRO A 57 10.47 -6.96 -5.07
CA PRO A 57 10.51 -6.03 -6.19
C PRO A 57 11.91 -5.95 -6.82
N ASP A 58 11.99 -6.09 -8.14
CA ASP A 58 13.18 -5.75 -8.92
C ASP A 58 13.11 -4.26 -9.36
N LEU A 59 11.88 -3.75 -9.57
CA LEU A 59 11.65 -2.38 -9.99
C LEU A 59 10.33 -1.86 -9.40
N TYR A 60 10.38 -0.64 -8.85
CA TYR A 60 9.21 0.12 -8.44
C TYR A 60 9.22 1.50 -9.10
N ILE A 61 8.08 1.90 -9.65
CA ILE A 61 7.88 3.19 -10.32
C ILE A 61 6.68 3.89 -9.70
N HIS A 62 6.83 5.17 -9.40
CA HIS A 62 5.74 6.06 -8.99
C HIS A 62 5.71 7.27 -9.92
N GLU A 63 4.60 7.49 -10.57
CA GLU A 63 4.37 8.63 -11.45
C GLU A 63 3.26 9.51 -10.90
N VAL A 64 3.44 10.80 -11.03
CA VAL A 64 2.45 11.82 -10.66
C VAL A 64 2.27 12.78 -11.81
N SER A 65 1.03 13.02 -12.18
CA SER A 65 0.64 14.03 -13.17
C SER A 65 -0.38 14.99 -12.54
N ARG A 66 -0.18 16.29 -12.72
CA ARG A 66 -1.11 17.33 -12.25
C ARG A 66 -1.13 18.54 -13.15
N LYS A 67 -2.30 19.12 -13.36
CA LYS A 67 -2.45 20.41 -14.07
C LYS A 67 -2.01 21.56 -13.16
N LYS A 68 -1.26 22.50 -13.73
CA LYS A 68 -0.93 23.80 -13.13
C LYS A 68 -1.18 24.89 -14.17
N GLY A 69 -2.35 25.53 -14.07
CA GLY A 69 -2.81 26.44 -15.13
C GLY A 69 -3.04 25.69 -16.44
N LYS A 70 -2.43 26.17 -17.53
CA LYS A 70 -2.54 25.56 -18.87
C LYS A 70 -1.56 24.39 -19.11
N THR A 71 -0.65 24.11 -18.17
CA THR A 71 0.39 23.09 -18.33
C THR A 71 0.15 21.89 -17.44
N THR A 72 0.62 20.71 -17.87
CA THR A 72 0.64 19.49 -17.05
C THR A 72 2.06 19.27 -16.55
N LYS A 73 2.22 19.21 -15.23
CA LYS A 73 3.50 18.84 -14.58
C LYS A 73 3.51 17.37 -14.31
N ASN A 74 4.61 16.71 -14.68
CA ASN A 74 4.83 15.29 -14.52
C ASN A 74 6.07 15.05 -13.64
N GLU A 75 5.98 14.07 -12.77
CA GLU A 75 7.08 13.57 -11.96
C GLU A 75 7.08 12.04 -12.05
N ARG A 76 8.25 11.43 -12.27
CA ARG A 76 8.46 9.98 -12.17
C ARG A 76 9.60 9.71 -11.20
N LYS A 77 9.40 8.74 -10.33
CA LYS A 77 10.41 8.17 -9.45
C LYS A 77 10.57 6.71 -9.78
N THR A 78 11.80 6.25 -9.94
CA THR A 78 12.11 4.83 -10.16
C THR A 78 13.06 4.34 -9.07
N TYR A 79 12.83 3.11 -8.63
CA TYR A 79 13.61 2.42 -7.61
C TYR A 79 13.98 1.05 -8.16
N ALA A 80 15.24 0.85 -8.50
CA ALA A 80 15.77 -0.43 -8.99
C ALA A 80 16.53 -1.13 -7.85
N PHE A 81 16.16 -2.38 -7.57
CA PHE A 81 16.66 -3.16 -6.45
C PHE A 81 17.80 -4.07 -6.87
N ASP A 82 18.94 -3.98 -6.19
CA ASP A 82 20.06 -4.91 -6.30
C ASP A 82 20.20 -5.69 -4.99
N TYR A 83 19.70 -6.90 -4.98
CA TYR A 83 19.72 -7.77 -3.79
C TYR A 83 21.10 -8.31 -3.47
N ALA A 84 21.97 -8.47 -4.47
CA ALA A 84 23.34 -8.95 -4.26
C ALA A 84 24.18 -7.90 -3.54
N ARG A 85 24.03 -6.64 -3.93
CA ARG A 85 24.73 -5.51 -3.30
C ARG A 85 23.96 -4.89 -2.13
N LYS A 86 22.69 -5.30 -1.91
CA LYS A 86 21.78 -4.68 -0.95
C LYS A 86 21.68 -3.16 -1.14
N THR A 87 21.47 -2.73 -2.38
CA THR A 87 21.33 -1.33 -2.74
C THR A 87 20.05 -1.09 -3.51
N ILE A 88 19.54 0.14 -3.46
CA ILE A 88 18.42 0.61 -4.28
C ILE A 88 18.88 1.84 -5.03
N LYS A 89 18.92 1.75 -6.36
CA LYS A 89 19.16 2.90 -7.22
C LYS A 89 17.87 3.69 -7.35
N PHE A 90 17.91 4.95 -6.95
CA PHE A 90 16.80 5.90 -7.06
C PHE A 90 17.06 6.90 -8.18
N GLN A 91 16.06 7.10 -9.04
CA GLN A 91 16.08 8.15 -10.05
C GLN A 91 14.77 8.93 -9.98
N LYS A 92 14.89 10.24 -10.10
CA LYS A 92 13.75 11.15 -10.15
C LYS A 92 13.79 11.98 -11.42
N PHE A 93 12.66 12.00 -12.09
CA PHE A 93 12.46 12.78 -13.32
C PHE A 93 11.35 13.80 -13.08
N LYS A 94 11.49 14.99 -13.67
CA LYS A 94 10.45 16.02 -13.69
C LYS A 94 10.31 16.61 -15.06
N GLY A 95 9.09 17.06 -15.39
CA GLY A 95 8.87 17.71 -16.68
C GLY A 95 7.50 18.35 -16.82
N THR A 96 7.29 18.91 -18.00
CA THR A 96 6.06 19.59 -18.38
C THR A 96 5.69 19.15 -19.78
N GLY A 97 4.39 18.87 -20.03
CA GLY A 97 3.90 18.55 -21.36
C GLY A 97 4.29 17.18 -21.92
N GLY A 98 4.92 16.30 -21.13
CA GLY A 98 5.30 14.93 -21.56
C GLY A 98 6.79 14.67 -21.59
N GLU A 99 7.63 15.68 -21.73
CA GLU A 99 9.08 15.53 -21.62
C GLU A 99 9.50 15.45 -20.16
N LEU A 100 10.32 14.46 -19.82
CA LEU A 100 10.85 14.23 -18.47
C LEU A 100 12.38 14.36 -18.50
N GLN A 101 12.91 15.20 -17.63
CA GLN A 101 14.35 15.37 -17.42
C GLN A 101 14.76 14.73 -16.09
N LEU A 102 15.91 14.06 -16.07
CA LEU A 102 16.50 13.50 -14.87
C LEU A 102 16.93 14.63 -13.92
N VAL A 103 16.44 14.62 -12.69
CA VAL A 103 16.77 15.65 -11.68
C VAL A 103 17.46 15.08 -10.45
N SER A 104 17.48 13.75 -10.28
CA SER A 104 18.23 13.04 -9.24
C SER A 104 18.56 11.65 -9.73
N ASP A 105 19.80 11.19 -9.45
CA ASP A 105 20.28 9.81 -9.69
C ASP A 105 21.24 9.45 -8.55
N GLU A 106 20.79 8.59 -7.64
CA GLU A 106 21.51 8.28 -6.42
C GLU A 106 21.26 6.84 -5.94
N ILE A 107 22.14 6.35 -5.10
CA ILE A 107 21.91 5.13 -4.33
C ILE A 107 21.28 5.55 -3.00
N LEU A 108 20.13 4.95 -2.64
CA LEU A 108 19.51 5.25 -1.36
C LEU A 108 20.41 4.85 -0.20
N PRO A 109 20.39 5.60 0.93
CA PRO A 109 21.22 5.32 2.10
C PRO A 109 20.73 4.10 2.91
N TYR A 110 19.71 3.41 2.42
CA TYR A 110 19.12 2.22 3.03
C TYR A 110 18.77 1.17 1.98
N PHE A 111 18.62 -0.08 2.45
CA PHE A 111 18.03 -1.16 1.66
C PHE A 111 16.71 -1.60 2.29
N ALA A 112 15.73 -1.86 1.44
CA ALA A 112 14.43 -2.43 1.80
C ALA A 112 14.14 -3.63 0.90
N THR A 113 13.45 -4.63 1.41
CA THR A 113 12.98 -5.79 0.62
C THR A 113 11.60 -5.57 0.01
N ASN A 114 10.95 -4.48 0.37
CA ASN A 114 9.64 -4.09 -0.14
C ASN A 114 9.68 -2.68 -0.75
N ASP A 115 8.83 -2.44 -1.72
CA ASP A 115 8.29 -1.13 -2.05
C ASP A 115 6.92 -0.93 -1.39
N LEU A 116 6.31 0.25 -1.59
CA LEU A 116 5.02 0.55 -0.98
C LEU A 116 3.88 -0.38 -1.45
N LEU A 117 3.91 -0.88 -2.70
CA LEU A 117 2.87 -1.79 -3.18
C LEU A 117 3.09 -3.21 -2.66
N SER A 118 4.30 -3.74 -2.83
CA SER A 118 4.63 -5.10 -2.37
C SER A 118 4.47 -5.24 -0.85
N LEU A 119 4.72 -4.17 -0.09
CA LEU A 119 4.53 -4.13 1.36
C LEU A 119 3.10 -4.56 1.76
N PHE A 120 2.07 -4.03 1.11
CA PHE A 120 0.67 -4.35 1.44
C PHE A 120 0.31 -5.82 1.17
N PHE A 121 0.92 -6.45 0.16
CA PHE A 121 0.70 -7.87 -0.14
C PHE A 121 1.59 -8.81 0.66
N ASN A 122 2.70 -8.33 1.19
CA ASN A 122 3.61 -9.09 2.06
C ASN A 122 3.28 -8.91 3.54
N PHE A 123 2.37 -8.02 3.91
CA PHE A 123 2.22 -7.48 5.26
C PHE A 123 2.10 -8.58 6.34
N SER A 124 1.25 -9.57 6.11
CA SER A 124 1.06 -10.70 7.05
C SER A 124 2.28 -11.60 7.24
N LYS A 125 3.25 -11.52 6.32
CA LYS A 125 4.47 -12.34 6.32
C LYS A 125 5.68 -11.61 6.88
N ILE A 126 5.52 -10.35 7.29
CA ILE A 126 6.60 -9.55 7.86
C ILE A 126 6.83 -10.00 9.29
N PRO A 127 8.02 -10.55 9.62
CA PRO A 127 8.33 -10.92 10.99
C PRO A 127 8.32 -9.66 11.88
N HIS A 128 7.57 -9.72 12.97
CA HIS A 128 7.58 -8.66 13.96
C HIS A 128 7.39 -9.24 15.36
N SER A 129 7.94 -8.57 16.35
CA SER A 129 7.73 -8.88 17.77
C SER A 129 7.13 -7.67 18.47
N GLY A 130 6.11 -7.91 19.28
CA GLY A 130 5.41 -6.86 20.02
C GLY A 130 4.42 -6.05 19.16
N ASP A 131 3.85 -5.02 19.78
CA ASP A 131 2.78 -4.23 19.20
C ASP A 131 3.28 -3.02 18.42
N LYS A 132 4.52 -2.65 18.62
CA LYS A 132 5.17 -1.52 17.93
C LYS A 132 6.42 -2.02 17.23
N PHE A 133 6.48 -1.81 15.94
CA PHE A 133 7.62 -2.22 15.11
C PHE A 133 7.74 -1.25 13.92
N PHE A 134 8.75 -1.44 13.11
CA PHE A 134 8.88 -0.70 11.87
C PHE A 134 9.26 -1.62 10.72
N VAL A 135 8.95 -1.17 9.53
CA VAL A 135 9.42 -1.78 8.27
C VAL A 135 10.12 -0.74 7.43
N ARG A 136 10.92 -1.18 6.47
CA ARG A 136 11.46 -0.30 5.44
C ARG A 136 10.83 -0.63 4.11
N ALA A 137 10.48 0.43 3.36
CA ALA A 137 9.96 0.29 2.01
C ALA A 137 10.53 1.37 1.09
N ALA A 138 10.90 0.97 -0.13
CA ALA A 138 11.23 1.94 -1.16
C ALA A 138 10.00 2.78 -1.52
N GLY A 139 10.17 4.09 -1.62
CA GLY A 139 9.07 5.02 -1.83
C GLY A 139 8.50 5.63 -0.55
N ALA A 140 8.82 5.12 0.64
CA ALA A 140 8.52 5.81 1.90
C ALA A 140 9.25 7.16 1.95
N LYS A 141 8.66 8.13 2.66
CA LYS A 141 9.19 9.51 2.68
C LYS A 141 10.33 9.72 3.67
N SER A 142 10.45 8.88 4.68
CA SER A 142 11.56 8.96 5.64
C SER A 142 12.91 8.77 4.92
N ALA A 143 13.94 9.45 5.39
CA ALA A 143 15.28 9.40 4.80
C ALA A 143 15.87 7.97 4.78
N ASP A 144 15.41 7.11 5.70
CA ASP A 144 15.84 5.70 5.84
C ASP A 144 14.79 4.69 5.36
N GLY A 145 13.72 5.15 4.70
CA GLY A 145 12.63 4.30 4.19
C GLY A 145 11.71 3.72 5.26
N ARG A 146 11.81 4.18 6.51
CA ARG A 146 11.09 3.66 7.66
C ARG A 146 9.62 4.04 7.64
N ILE A 147 8.78 3.05 7.98
CA ILE A 147 7.34 3.16 8.24
C ILE A 147 7.13 2.55 9.62
N ASP A 148 6.68 3.38 10.57
CA ASP A 148 6.33 2.90 11.90
C ASP A 148 4.94 2.26 11.88
N ILE A 149 4.79 1.15 12.61
CA ILE A 149 3.58 0.34 12.63
C ILE A 149 3.22 0.04 14.08
N GLU A 150 1.95 0.19 14.40
CA GLU A 150 1.39 -0.19 15.69
C GLU A 150 0.26 -1.21 15.49
N ARG A 151 0.20 -2.21 16.37
CA ARG A 151 -0.94 -3.12 16.52
C ARG A 151 -1.76 -2.64 17.72
N PRO A 152 -2.89 -1.99 17.53
CA PRO A 152 -3.71 -1.47 18.61
C PRO A 152 -4.33 -2.63 19.42
N ARG A 153 -4.60 -2.40 20.71
CA ARG A 153 -5.25 -3.37 21.61
C ARG A 153 -6.44 -2.75 22.33
N GLY A 154 -7.29 -3.60 22.88
CA GLY A 154 -8.43 -3.19 23.71
C GLY A 154 -9.35 -2.20 23.04
N SER A 155 -9.73 -1.14 23.73
CA SER A 155 -10.65 -0.12 23.22
C SER A 155 -10.14 0.61 21.97
N ALA A 156 -8.83 0.81 21.86
CA ALA A 156 -8.25 1.44 20.65
C ALA A 156 -8.45 0.54 19.41
N ALA A 157 -8.23 -0.76 19.55
CA ALA A 157 -8.51 -1.72 18.47
C ALA A 157 -9.99 -1.76 18.12
N ALA A 158 -10.89 -1.76 19.11
CA ALA A 158 -12.34 -1.75 18.89
C ALA A 158 -12.81 -0.50 18.14
N ASN A 159 -12.28 0.67 18.49
CA ASN A 159 -12.60 1.92 17.82
C ASN A 159 -12.17 1.90 16.35
N ILE A 160 -10.94 1.46 16.08
CA ILE A 160 -10.42 1.34 14.71
C ILE A 160 -11.18 0.28 13.92
N ALA A 161 -11.54 -0.86 14.54
CA ALA A 161 -12.37 -1.88 13.91
C ALA A 161 -13.72 -1.30 13.46
N SER A 162 -14.37 -0.55 14.35
CA SER A 162 -15.63 0.15 14.05
C SER A 162 -15.46 1.12 12.88
N GLU A 163 -14.37 1.88 12.87
CA GLU A 163 -14.06 2.82 11.80
C GLU A 163 -13.84 2.11 10.46
N LEU A 164 -13.11 1.00 10.45
CA LEU A 164 -12.87 0.15 9.28
C LEU A 164 -14.12 -0.65 8.87
N GLY A 165 -15.13 -0.76 9.75
CA GLY A 165 -16.33 -1.57 9.53
C GLY A 165 -16.02 -3.07 9.53
N VAL A 166 -15.09 -3.52 10.38
CA VAL A 166 -14.74 -4.93 10.60
C VAL A 166 -15.06 -5.35 12.04
N ALA A 167 -15.06 -6.65 12.31
CA ALA A 167 -15.17 -7.14 13.69
C ALA A 167 -13.89 -6.77 14.48
N PRO A 168 -14.01 -6.38 15.76
CA PRO A 168 -12.85 -6.15 16.60
C PRO A 168 -12.06 -7.46 16.76
N PRO A 169 -10.72 -7.40 16.90
CA PRO A 169 -9.91 -8.56 17.18
C PRO A 169 -10.33 -9.18 18.54
N SER A 170 -10.37 -10.51 18.60
CA SER A 170 -10.62 -11.20 19.87
C SER A 170 -9.42 -11.05 20.80
N ASP A 171 -9.64 -10.97 22.12
CA ASP A 171 -8.56 -10.87 23.10
C ASP A 171 -7.60 -12.09 23.06
N ALA A 172 -8.04 -13.23 22.51
CA ALA A 172 -7.24 -14.43 22.31
C ALA A 172 -6.15 -14.24 21.23
N ASP A 173 -6.40 -13.42 20.19
CA ASP A 173 -5.47 -13.17 19.09
C ASP A 173 -4.31 -12.23 19.48
N THR A 174 -4.41 -11.61 20.66
CA THR A 174 -3.38 -10.70 21.14
C THR A 174 -2.14 -11.42 21.68
N ASN A 175 -2.20 -12.75 21.88
CA ASN A 175 -1.11 -13.52 22.50
C ASN A 175 -0.38 -14.49 21.55
N SER A 176 -0.82 -14.65 20.31
CA SER A 176 -0.15 -15.51 19.33
C SER A 176 0.97 -14.76 18.60
N GLY A 177 2.09 -14.59 19.26
CA GLY A 177 3.38 -14.33 18.61
C GLY A 177 3.76 -15.54 17.76
N ALA A 178 3.65 -15.38 16.46
CA ALA A 178 3.80 -16.34 15.41
C ALA A 178 4.92 -17.36 15.57
N ALA A 179 4.55 -18.63 15.70
CA ALA A 179 5.34 -19.73 15.19
C ALA A 179 4.63 -20.25 13.92
N ALA A 180 4.96 -19.71 12.78
CA ALA A 180 4.52 -20.28 11.51
C ALA A 180 5.36 -21.51 11.22
N SER A 181 4.83 -22.69 11.57
CA SER A 181 5.35 -23.97 11.10
C SER A 181 5.08 -24.09 9.60
N ALA A 182 6.16 -24.16 8.82
CA ALA A 182 6.11 -24.51 7.43
C ALA A 182 5.68 -25.97 7.27
N SER A 183 4.47 -26.21 6.85
CA SER A 183 4.07 -27.51 6.27
C SER A 183 4.05 -27.35 4.75
N SER A 184 4.99 -28.05 4.13
CA SER A 184 5.06 -28.26 2.69
C SER A 184 3.99 -29.25 2.25
N SER A 185 3.13 -28.91 1.31
CA SER A 185 2.49 -29.91 0.44
C SER A 185 1.97 -29.27 -0.86
N GLY A 186 2.36 -29.87 -1.98
CA GLY A 186 1.54 -30.03 -3.16
C GLY A 186 1.61 -28.92 -4.21
N ALA A 187 2.36 -29.21 -5.25
CA ALA A 187 2.29 -28.51 -6.53
C ALA A 187 0.90 -28.73 -7.16
N ASP A 188 0.24 -27.63 -7.54
CA ASP A 188 -0.74 -27.64 -8.62
C ASP A 188 -0.56 -26.40 -9.48
N THR A 189 -0.06 -26.66 -10.67
CA THR A 189 0.17 -25.69 -11.74
C THR A 189 -1.18 -25.38 -12.39
N LYS A 190 -1.79 -24.25 -12.05
CA LYS A 190 -2.85 -23.64 -12.85
C LYS A 190 -2.53 -22.20 -13.16
N THR A 191 -2.28 -21.97 -14.44
CA THR A 191 -2.19 -20.63 -15.05
C THR A 191 -3.56 -19.96 -14.92
N GLY A 192 -3.70 -19.09 -13.94
CA GLY A 192 -4.92 -18.33 -13.70
C GLY A 192 -4.61 -16.84 -13.81
N THR A 193 -4.99 -16.23 -14.92
CA THR A 193 -5.10 -14.78 -15.02
C THR A 193 -6.30 -14.37 -14.17
N THR A 194 -6.05 -13.79 -13.00
CA THR A 194 -7.13 -13.28 -12.15
C THR A 194 -7.39 -11.82 -12.53
N ASP A 195 -8.28 -11.62 -13.48
CA ASP A 195 -8.90 -10.33 -13.71
C ASP A 195 -9.86 -10.06 -12.55
N VAL A 196 -9.52 -9.10 -11.70
CA VAL A 196 -10.38 -8.68 -10.58
C VAL A 196 -11.49 -7.78 -11.13
N ASN A 197 -12.53 -8.41 -11.63
CA ASN A 197 -13.76 -7.74 -12.08
C ASN A 197 -14.85 -7.89 -11.03
N PHE A 198 -15.53 -6.82 -10.71
CA PHE A 198 -16.50 -6.66 -9.64
C PHE A 198 -17.76 -7.51 -9.81
N LYS A 199 -18.12 -8.35 -8.82
CA LYS A 199 -19.51 -8.77 -8.57
C LYS A 199 -19.79 -8.88 -7.06
N ARG A 200 -20.88 -8.22 -6.63
CA ARG A 200 -21.45 -8.35 -5.28
C ARG A 200 -21.85 -9.78 -5.01
N HIS A 201 -21.45 -10.34 -3.85
CA HIS A 201 -22.13 -11.49 -3.25
C HIS A 201 -22.41 -11.24 -1.77
N GLY A 202 -23.53 -11.81 -1.37
CA GLY A 202 -24.35 -11.51 -0.22
C GLY A 202 -23.76 -11.81 1.16
N ALA A 203 -24.48 -11.32 2.14
CA ALA A 203 -24.25 -11.42 3.57
C ALA A 203 -24.27 -12.88 4.06
N GLY A 204 -23.34 -13.17 5.01
CA GLY A 204 -23.39 -14.35 5.84
C GLY A 204 -22.10 -15.18 5.87
N ALA A 205 -20.96 -14.57 6.19
CA ALA A 205 -19.80 -15.32 6.63
C ALA A 205 -19.46 -14.87 8.05
N ASP A 206 -19.21 -15.84 8.93
CA ASP A 206 -18.72 -15.61 10.29
C ASP A 206 -17.57 -14.60 10.23
N LYS A 207 -17.74 -13.47 10.94
CA LYS A 207 -16.75 -12.41 10.98
C LYS A 207 -15.56 -12.89 11.81
N GLN A 208 -14.60 -13.56 11.17
CA GLN A 208 -13.31 -13.83 11.79
C GLN A 208 -12.66 -12.50 12.16
N ALA A 209 -12.10 -12.42 13.36
CA ALA A 209 -11.51 -11.22 13.90
C ALA A 209 -10.38 -10.72 12.98
N ALA A 210 -10.52 -9.51 12.46
CA ALA A 210 -9.55 -8.93 11.54
C ALA A 210 -8.28 -8.48 12.29
N ALA A 211 -7.10 -8.80 11.77
CA ALA A 211 -5.87 -8.19 12.27
C ALA A 211 -5.83 -6.72 11.86
N ILE A 212 -5.69 -5.82 12.85
CA ILE A 212 -5.75 -4.38 12.67
C ILE A 212 -4.38 -3.77 12.96
N TYR A 213 -3.98 -2.81 12.12
CA TYR A 213 -2.72 -2.10 12.23
C TYR A 213 -2.89 -0.61 11.98
N VAL A 214 -2.04 0.21 12.60
CA VAL A 214 -1.87 1.63 12.33
C VAL A 214 -0.48 1.84 11.74
N LEU A 215 -0.39 2.41 10.56
CA LEU A 215 0.84 2.72 9.86
C LEU A 215 1.04 4.24 9.80
N PHE A 216 2.24 4.70 10.12
CA PHE A 216 2.64 6.10 9.96
C PHE A 216 3.53 6.23 8.71
N ILE A 217 2.87 6.45 7.57
CA ILE A 217 3.55 6.46 6.26
C ILE A 217 4.37 7.74 6.06
N ASN A 218 4.10 8.78 6.88
CA ASN A 218 4.78 10.09 6.81
C ASN A 218 4.81 10.70 5.39
N GLN A 219 3.91 10.30 4.53
CA GLN A 219 3.76 10.89 3.20
C GLN A 219 2.63 11.91 3.22
N PRO A 220 2.77 13.07 2.59
CA PRO A 220 1.65 13.91 2.26
C PRO A 220 0.88 13.27 1.09
N ILE A 221 0.38 12.04 1.28
CA ILE A 221 -0.63 11.44 0.43
C ILE A 221 -1.86 12.30 0.66
N PHE A 222 -2.31 13.00 -0.37
CA PHE A 222 -3.43 13.95 -0.29
C PHE A 222 -3.31 15.01 0.82
N SER A 223 -2.11 15.38 1.25
CA SER A 223 -1.89 16.35 2.33
C SER A 223 -2.42 15.92 3.70
N SER A 224 -2.41 14.63 4.00
CA SER A 224 -2.64 14.13 5.37
C SER A 224 -1.59 14.71 6.31
N SER A 225 -2.01 15.20 7.49
CA SER A 225 -1.14 15.87 8.44
C SER A 225 -0.09 14.93 9.05
N ARG A 226 -0.46 13.66 9.28
CA ARG A 226 0.38 12.64 9.91
C ARG A 226 0.70 11.45 9.02
N GLY A 227 -0.03 11.27 7.91
CA GLY A 227 0.07 10.05 7.10
C GLY A 227 -0.34 8.80 7.88
N GLU A 228 -1.24 8.95 8.86
CA GLU A 228 -1.76 7.85 9.66
C GLU A 228 -2.75 7.04 8.82
N LEU A 229 -2.46 5.76 8.65
CA LEU A 229 -3.25 4.82 7.89
C LEU A 229 -3.70 3.68 8.80
N HIS A 230 -5.01 3.57 9.02
CA HIS A 230 -5.62 2.40 9.67
C HIS A 230 -5.83 1.31 8.62
N LEU A 231 -5.51 0.08 8.97
CA LEU A 231 -5.52 -1.05 8.05
C LEU A 231 -6.07 -2.29 8.72
N SER A 232 -6.95 -3.03 8.02
CA SER A 232 -7.29 -4.41 8.39
C SER A 232 -6.77 -5.39 7.33
N LEU A 233 -6.42 -6.59 7.79
CA LEU A 233 -6.06 -7.71 6.92
C LEU A 233 -7.23 -8.68 6.83
N ASN A 234 -7.46 -9.24 5.63
CA ASN A 234 -8.37 -10.36 5.45
C ASN A 234 -7.71 -11.68 5.86
N GLU A 235 -8.47 -12.78 5.78
CA GLU A 235 -8.00 -14.14 6.12
C GLU A 235 -6.77 -14.58 5.33
N ARG A 236 -6.59 -14.05 4.11
CA ARG A 236 -5.40 -14.30 3.28
C ARG A 236 -4.20 -13.44 3.68
N GLY A 237 -4.35 -12.56 4.69
CA GLY A 237 -3.32 -11.65 5.15
C GLY A 237 -3.06 -10.46 4.22
N TYR A 238 -4.00 -10.15 3.32
CA TYR A 238 -3.93 -8.97 2.47
C TYR A 238 -4.67 -7.80 3.10
N ALA A 239 -4.20 -6.59 2.82
CA ALA A 239 -4.90 -5.37 3.20
C ALA A 239 -6.31 -5.37 2.59
N ASP A 240 -7.34 -5.49 3.43
CA ASP A 240 -8.74 -5.54 3.02
C ASP A 240 -9.41 -4.18 3.07
N ARG A 241 -9.21 -3.46 4.17
CA ARG A 241 -9.76 -2.12 4.34
C ARG A 241 -8.69 -1.19 4.89
N ALA A 242 -8.79 0.07 4.48
CA ALA A 242 -7.89 1.10 4.94
C ALA A 242 -8.63 2.43 5.11
N VAL A 243 -8.20 3.20 6.12
CA VAL A 243 -8.65 4.58 6.32
C VAL A 243 -7.42 5.45 6.50
N LEU A 244 -7.17 6.36 5.55
CA LEU A 244 -6.16 7.40 5.69
C LEU A 244 -6.78 8.57 6.42
N LYS A 245 -6.19 8.93 7.56
CA LYS A 245 -6.71 9.92 8.49
C LYS A 245 -6.34 11.35 8.11
N ASP A 246 -7.21 12.28 8.51
CA ASP A 246 -6.95 13.73 8.54
C ASP A 246 -6.40 14.29 7.23
N VAL A 247 -6.96 13.90 6.10
CA VAL A 247 -6.61 14.48 4.81
C VAL A 247 -7.13 15.89 4.72
N LEU A 248 -6.22 16.84 4.52
CA LEU A 248 -6.54 18.27 4.50
C LEU A 248 -7.71 18.57 3.55
N LEU A 249 -8.73 19.26 4.04
CA LEU A 249 -9.98 19.62 3.37
C LEU A 249 -10.96 18.46 3.10
N PHE A 250 -10.55 17.20 3.23
CA PHE A 250 -11.36 16.04 2.81
C PHE A 250 -11.74 15.11 3.96
N GLY A 251 -11.11 15.27 5.13
CA GLY A 251 -11.29 14.34 6.25
C GLY A 251 -10.65 12.98 5.95
N ASP A 252 -11.30 11.90 6.36
CA ASP A 252 -10.78 10.54 6.20
C ASP A 252 -11.06 9.97 4.80
N ILE A 253 -10.05 9.39 4.17
CA ILE A 253 -10.19 8.65 2.91
C ILE A 253 -10.26 7.16 3.20
N ARG A 254 -11.32 6.51 2.72
CA ARG A 254 -11.57 5.09 2.92
C ARG A 254 -11.28 4.29 1.65
N ALA A 255 -10.61 3.16 1.82
CA ALA A 255 -10.36 2.20 0.76
C ALA A 255 -10.83 0.80 1.19
N ARG A 256 -11.24 0.00 0.22
CA ARG A 256 -11.65 -1.39 0.42
C ARG A 256 -11.10 -2.23 -0.72
N LEU A 257 -10.52 -3.39 -0.38
CA LEU A 257 -10.21 -4.43 -1.36
C LEU A 257 -11.51 -5.01 -1.88
N VAL A 258 -11.56 -5.22 -3.18
CA VAL A 258 -12.68 -5.87 -3.85
C VAL A 258 -12.10 -6.98 -4.69
N GLU A 259 -12.47 -8.21 -4.38
CA GLU A 259 -12.07 -9.43 -5.08
C GLU A 259 -13.06 -9.79 -6.19
#